data_8903b14f89ac5a99b20d894b2f0dda84
#
_entry.id   8903b14f89ac5a99b20d894b2f0dda84
#
_cell.length_a   1.000
_cell.length_b   1.000
_cell.length_c   1.000
_cell.angle_alpha   90.00
_cell.angle_beta   90.00
_cell.angle_gamma   90.00
#
_symmetry.space_group_name_H-M   'P 1'
#
loop_
_entity.id
_entity.type
_entity.pdbx_description
1 polymer ?
#
loop_
_entity_poly.entity_id
_entity_poly.type
_entity_poly.pdbx_seq_one_letter_code
_entity_poly.pdbx_strand_id
1 'polypeptide(L)'
;LIGHHETDGWVSDYENQIEAAFNLYKDHGVQIVKTGYVGKLLDGKERHSSQFGVRHYRKVIELAADKHIMIDNHEPVMPTGLQRTFPNLMTQEGVRGQEWDAWDKDGGNPPVHTTIIPFTRGLAGPMDFTPGTFRFENPVLPQTRVQTTLAKQLALSVVLYSPLQMASDEIENYERNPEPFSFITTCPTTWEQTIVPEAKIGEYVTIARKERGNSGRWFIGSITNEQPREMQLPLSFLDKGKRYLSLIHISEPTRH
;
A
#
# COMPACT_ATOMS: atom_id res chain seq x y z
N LEU A 1 6.08 -13.11 9.42
CA LEU A 1 6.77 -12.09 10.21
C LEU A 1 7.51 -11.15 9.30
N ILE A 2 7.32 -9.82 9.45
CA ILE A 2 8.06 -8.77 8.76
C ILE A 2 8.96 -8.10 9.78
N GLY A 3 10.26 -7.96 9.45
CA GLY A 3 11.19 -7.17 10.23
C GLY A 3 11.02 -5.68 9.94
N HIS A 4 11.37 -4.83 10.90
CA HIS A 4 11.34 -3.38 10.70
C HIS A 4 12.65 -2.75 11.18
N HIS A 5 13.28 -1.99 10.29
CA HIS A 5 14.43 -1.15 10.59
C HIS A 5 14.02 0.31 10.46
N GLU A 6 13.61 0.93 11.56
CA GLU A 6 13.46 2.38 11.63
C GLU A 6 14.77 3.02 12.08
N THR A 7 15.29 3.93 11.26
CA THR A 7 16.63 4.50 11.44
C THR A 7 16.61 5.94 11.94
N ASP A 8 15.44 6.58 12.00
CA ASP A 8 15.29 8.01 12.29
C ASP A 8 16.22 8.89 11.40
N GLY A 9 16.47 8.41 10.17
CA GLY A 9 17.37 9.08 9.21
C GLY A 9 18.86 8.96 9.51
N TRP A 10 19.30 8.24 10.55
CA TRP A 10 20.73 8.04 10.85
C TRP A 10 21.32 6.91 10.00
N VAL A 11 21.56 7.25 8.73
CA VAL A 11 22.02 6.33 7.69
C VAL A 11 23.40 5.78 7.97
N SER A 12 24.34 6.61 8.40
CA SER A 12 25.72 6.18 8.69
C SER A 12 25.76 5.15 9.82
N ASP A 13 24.97 5.33 10.86
CA ASP A 13 24.86 4.37 11.96
C ASP A 13 24.20 3.06 11.50
N TYR A 14 23.16 3.17 10.67
CA TYR A 14 22.51 2.00 10.08
C TYR A 14 23.45 1.22 9.17
N GLU A 15 24.24 1.88 8.33
CA GLU A 15 25.20 1.23 7.43
C GLU A 15 26.31 0.45 8.18
N ASN A 16 26.65 0.86 9.39
CA ASN A 16 27.62 0.15 10.23
C ASN A 16 27.09 -1.20 10.78
N GLN A 17 25.80 -1.39 10.83
CA GLN A 17 25.16 -2.57 11.44
C GLN A 17 24.22 -3.34 10.49
N ILE A 18 23.94 -2.82 9.30
CA ILE A 18 22.94 -3.37 8.37
C ILE A 18 23.22 -4.83 7.99
N GLU A 19 24.47 -5.19 7.78
CA GLU A 19 24.85 -6.55 7.39
C GLU A 19 24.59 -7.54 8.53
N ALA A 20 24.93 -7.17 9.77
CA ALA A 20 24.65 -7.97 10.95
C ALA A 20 23.12 -8.09 11.18
N ALA A 21 22.38 -7.01 10.99
CA ALA A 21 20.92 -6.99 11.15
C ALA A 21 20.23 -7.89 10.10
N PHE A 22 20.65 -7.85 8.84
CA PHE A 22 20.10 -8.74 7.81
C PHE A 22 20.50 -10.20 8.02
N ASN A 23 21.71 -10.48 8.51
CA ASN A 23 22.10 -11.84 8.87
C ASN A 23 21.21 -12.37 10.02
N LEU A 24 20.95 -11.56 11.05
CA LEU A 24 20.05 -11.92 12.14
C LEU A 24 18.66 -12.31 11.61
N TYR A 25 18.09 -11.49 10.73
CA TYR A 25 16.79 -11.79 10.14
C TYR A 25 16.82 -13.07 9.30
N LYS A 26 17.83 -13.23 8.46
CA LYS A 26 18.01 -14.45 7.66
C LYS A 26 18.10 -15.69 8.53
N ASP A 27 18.90 -15.65 9.60
CA ASP A 27 19.12 -16.78 10.52
C ASP A 27 17.85 -17.16 11.28
N HIS A 28 16.92 -16.21 11.46
CA HIS A 28 15.61 -16.42 12.10
C HIS A 28 14.46 -16.61 11.10
N GLY A 29 14.75 -16.75 9.80
CA GLY A 29 13.74 -17.01 8.77
C GLY A 29 12.84 -15.83 8.44
N VAL A 30 13.21 -14.61 8.81
CA VAL A 30 12.50 -13.38 8.41
C VAL A 30 12.93 -13.02 6.99
N GLN A 31 11.97 -13.04 6.08
CA GLN A 31 12.21 -12.85 4.63
C GLN A 31 11.80 -11.50 4.10
N ILE A 32 11.13 -10.69 4.91
CA ILE A 32 10.63 -9.38 4.51
C ILE A 32 11.07 -8.35 5.55
N VAL A 33 11.61 -7.24 5.11
CA VAL A 33 12.02 -6.13 5.97
C VAL A 33 11.45 -4.83 5.43
N LYS A 34 10.76 -4.10 6.30
CA LYS A 34 10.41 -2.70 6.09
C LYS A 34 11.57 -1.83 6.59
N THR A 35 12.01 -0.89 5.77
CA THR A 35 13.03 0.10 6.13
C THR A 35 12.42 1.48 6.20
N GLY A 36 12.68 2.23 7.28
CA GLY A 36 12.17 3.57 7.53
C GLY A 36 13.30 4.57 7.82
N TYR A 37 13.07 5.82 7.42
CA TYR A 37 14.04 6.90 7.52
C TYR A 37 13.31 8.19 7.92
N VAL A 38 12.51 8.14 8.96
CA VAL A 38 11.75 9.29 9.46
C VAL A 38 12.68 10.48 9.66
N GLY A 39 12.28 11.63 9.17
CA GLY A 39 13.05 12.85 9.28
C GLY A 39 13.23 13.58 7.94
N LYS A 40 13.58 14.85 8.03
CA LYS A 40 13.75 15.70 6.85
C LYS A 40 15.08 15.48 6.14
N LEU A 41 16.09 15.05 6.89
CA LEU A 41 17.45 14.91 6.42
C LEU A 41 18.06 13.61 6.93
N LEU A 42 18.83 12.95 6.05
CA LEU A 42 19.67 11.82 6.41
C LEU A 42 20.95 12.36 7.09
N ASP A 43 21.35 11.73 8.19
CA ASP A 43 22.48 12.14 9.05
C ASP A 43 22.43 13.64 9.43
N GLY A 44 21.24 14.21 9.51
CA GLY A 44 21.02 15.62 9.85
C GLY A 44 21.48 16.64 8.80
N LYS A 45 21.94 16.21 7.62
CA LYS A 45 22.54 17.11 6.62
C LYS A 45 22.16 16.81 5.16
N GLU A 46 21.93 15.56 4.81
CA GLU A 46 21.70 15.14 3.42
C GLU A 46 20.20 14.99 3.13
N ARG A 47 19.74 15.41 1.96
CA ARG A 47 18.37 15.11 1.53
C ARG A 47 18.24 13.66 1.10
N HIS A 48 17.06 13.06 1.28
CA HIS A 48 16.75 11.70 0.79
C HIS A 48 17.05 11.55 -0.72
N SER A 49 16.79 12.58 -1.51
CA SER A 49 17.05 12.61 -2.96
C SER A 49 18.49 13.00 -3.35
N SER A 50 19.39 13.20 -2.38
CA SER A 50 20.82 13.44 -2.67
C SER A 50 21.49 12.17 -3.20
N GLN A 51 22.68 12.32 -3.79
CA GLN A 51 23.49 11.17 -4.21
C GLN A 51 23.83 10.23 -3.05
N PHE A 52 23.98 10.77 -1.85
CA PHE A 52 24.19 9.99 -0.63
C PHE A 52 22.99 9.10 -0.35
N GLY A 53 21.77 9.67 -0.29
CA GLY A 53 20.55 8.93 -0.06
C GLY A 53 20.28 7.87 -1.14
N VAL A 54 20.38 8.23 -2.41
CA VAL A 54 20.18 7.30 -3.54
C VAL A 54 21.15 6.11 -3.48
N ARG A 55 22.43 6.35 -3.15
CA ARG A 55 23.41 5.27 -3.00
C ARG A 55 23.09 4.38 -1.81
N HIS A 56 22.67 4.96 -0.70
CA HIS A 56 22.27 4.21 0.47
C HIS A 56 21.09 3.29 0.18
N TYR A 57 19.98 3.82 -0.37
CA TYR A 57 18.81 2.99 -0.72
C TYR A 57 19.16 1.85 -1.65
N ARG A 58 20.00 2.10 -2.63
CA ARG A 58 20.47 1.06 -3.54
C ARG A 58 21.30 0.00 -2.81
N LYS A 59 22.23 0.41 -1.95
CA LYS A 59 23.06 -0.50 -1.13
C LYS A 59 22.20 -1.42 -0.27
N VAL A 60 21.16 -0.87 0.37
CA VAL A 60 20.21 -1.66 1.19
C VAL A 60 19.54 -2.73 0.35
N ILE A 61 19.03 -2.39 -0.82
CA ILE A 61 18.34 -3.31 -1.72
C ILE A 61 19.29 -4.41 -2.22
N GLU A 62 20.51 -4.06 -2.60
CA GLU A 62 21.53 -5.01 -3.06
C GLU A 62 21.93 -5.99 -1.95
N LEU A 63 22.23 -5.50 -0.75
CA LEU A 63 22.54 -6.34 0.42
C LEU A 63 21.38 -7.26 0.80
N ALA A 64 20.14 -6.76 0.76
CA ALA A 64 18.97 -7.57 1.02
C ALA A 64 18.78 -8.67 -0.03
N ALA A 65 19.03 -8.36 -1.32
CA ALA A 65 18.98 -9.34 -2.39
C ALA A 65 19.98 -10.50 -2.15
N ASP A 66 21.21 -10.19 -1.77
CA ASP A 66 22.24 -11.19 -1.45
C ASP A 66 21.86 -12.10 -0.28
N LYS A 67 21.00 -11.62 0.61
CA LYS A 67 20.48 -12.38 1.76
C LYS A 67 19.13 -13.04 1.48
N HIS A 68 18.57 -12.89 0.27
CA HIS A 68 17.22 -13.34 -0.10
C HIS A 68 16.11 -12.70 0.75
N ILE A 69 16.27 -11.42 1.08
CA ILE A 69 15.31 -10.61 1.85
C ILE A 69 14.58 -9.65 0.91
N MET A 70 13.27 -9.62 1.00
CA MET A 70 12.40 -8.66 0.32
C MET A 70 12.33 -7.36 1.11
N ILE A 71 12.23 -6.25 0.39
CA ILE A 71 12.22 -4.89 0.98
C ILE A 71 10.90 -4.19 0.68
N ASP A 72 10.34 -3.57 1.72
CA ASP A 72 9.41 -2.47 1.67
C ASP A 72 10.14 -1.20 2.14
N ASN A 73 10.31 -0.22 1.26
CA ASN A 73 11.14 0.95 1.55
C ASN A 73 10.27 2.19 1.79
N HIS A 74 10.34 2.76 2.99
CA HIS A 74 9.68 4.02 3.36
C HIS A 74 10.64 5.23 3.21
N GLU A 75 10.06 6.43 3.15
CA GLU A 75 10.75 7.70 2.81
C GLU A 75 11.68 7.59 1.59
N PRO A 76 11.29 6.86 0.55
CA PRO A 76 12.15 6.61 -0.60
C PRO A 76 12.28 7.85 -1.49
N VAL A 77 13.22 7.78 -2.41
CA VAL A 77 13.18 8.62 -3.60
C VAL A 77 12.08 8.15 -4.56
N MET A 78 11.68 9.02 -5.50
CA MET A 78 10.74 8.64 -6.54
C MET A 78 11.19 7.35 -7.25
N PRO A 79 10.33 6.35 -7.41
CA PRO A 79 10.69 5.10 -8.07
C PRO A 79 11.18 5.30 -9.50
N THR A 80 12.25 4.60 -9.85
CA THR A 80 12.92 4.68 -11.17
C THR A 80 12.86 3.37 -11.96
N GLY A 81 12.09 2.39 -11.49
CA GLY A 81 12.04 1.06 -12.08
C GLY A 81 13.11 0.10 -11.53
N LEU A 82 13.77 0.44 -10.43
CA LEU A 82 14.84 -0.36 -9.82
C LEU A 82 14.37 -1.79 -9.45
N GLN A 83 13.09 -1.96 -9.13
CA GLN A 83 12.47 -3.27 -8.87
C GLN A 83 12.52 -4.23 -10.07
N ARG A 84 12.77 -3.74 -11.28
CA ARG A 84 12.98 -4.60 -12.47
C ARG A 84 14.38 -5.21 -12.51
N THR A 85 15.33 -4.57 -11.87
CA THR A 85 16.70 -5.08 -11.69
C THR A 85 16.83 -5.88 -10.42
N PHE A 86 16.20 -5.40 -9.35
CA PHE A 86 16.20 -5.99 -8.02
C PHE A 86 14.76 -6.33 -7.60
N PRO A 87 14.23 -7.51 -7.99
CA PRO A 87 12.84 -7.87 -7.74
C PRO A 87 12.52 -8.11 -6.26
N ASN A 88 13.51 -8.17 -5.39
CA ASN A 88 13.35 -8.15 -3.95
C ASN A 88 12.87 -6.79 -3.41
N LEU A 89 12.97 -5.71 -4.16
CA LEU A 89 12.29 -4.44 -3.86
C LEU A 89 10.82 -4.60 -4.22
N MET A 90 10.01 -5.01 -3.24
CA MET A 90 8.60 -5.34 -3.45
C MET A 90 7.74 -4.10 -3.60
N THR A 91 7.92 -3.15 -2.71
CA THR A 91 7.11 -1.92 -2.67
C THR A 91 7.87 -0.77 -2.04
N GLN A 92 7.38 0.43 -2.23
CA GLN A 92 7.94 1.65 -1.65
C GLN A 92 6.79 2.60 -1.31
N GLU A 93 6.92 3.34 -0.22
CA GLU A 93 5.97 4.39 0.10
C GLU A 93 6.00 5.49 -0.97
N GLY A 94 6.79 6.52 -0.82
CA GLY A 94 6.91 7.66 -1.74
C GLY A 94 5.60 8.36 -2.06
N VAL A 95 4.64 8.30 -1.15
CA VAL A 95 3.30 8.87 -1.21
C VAL A 95 2.89 9.30 0.19
N ARG A 96 1.94 10.22 0.31
CA ARG A 96 1.29 10.44 1.59
C ARG A 96 0.38 9.24 1.88
N GLY A 97 0.90 8.28 2.67
CA GLY A 97 0.23 7.04 3.02
C GLY A 97 -0.90 7.22 4.03
N GLN A 98 -1.64 6.15 4.31
CA GLN A 98 -2.76 6.21 5.25
C GLN A 98 -2.31 6.41 6.69
N GLU A 99 -1.09 6.06 7.04
CA GLU A 99 -0.54 6.30 8.38
C GLU A 99 -0.60 7.79 8.80
N TRP A 100 -0.58 8.73 7.83
CA TRP A 100 -0.75 10.16 8.09
C TRP A 100 -2.08 10.49 8.77
N ASP A 101 -3.10 9.67 8.59
CA ASP A 101 -4.39 9.83 9.24
C ASP A 101 -4.31 9.65 10.76
N ALA A 102 -3.22 9.07 11.28
CA ALA A 102 -3.02 8.86 12.70
C ALA A 102 -2.54 10.11 13.46
N TRP A 103 -1.90 11.05 12.79
CA TRP A 103 -1.30 12.23 13.45
C TRP A 103 -1.53 13.57 12.77
N ASP A 104 -2.07 13.59 11.55
CA ASP A 104 -2.32 14.85 10.84
C ASP A 104 -3.46 15.62 11.48
N LYS A 105 -3.12 16.76 12.09
CA LYS A 105 -4.07 17.64 12.80
C LYS A 105 -5.10 18.31 11.90
N ASP A 106 -4.86 18.31 10.59
CA ASP A 106 -5.78 18.88 9.59
C ASP A 106 -6.84 17.86 9.12
N GLY A 107 -6.97 16.73 9.86
CA GLY A 107 -8.04 15.76 9.66
C GLY A 107 -7.67 14.59 8.76
N GLY A 108 -6.38 14.36 8.48
CA GLY A 108 -5.91 13.23 7.71
C GLY A 108 -5.99 13.43 6.18
N ASN A 109 -5.89 12.34 5.44
CA ASN A 109 -6.00 12.37 3.99
C ASN A 109 -7.44 12.63 3.55
N PRO A 110 -7.72 13.65 2.70
CA PRO A 110 -9.05 13.83 2.16
C PRO A 110 -9.41 12.68 1.21
N PRO A 111 -10.68 12.29 1.08
CA PRO A 111 -11.13 11.21 0.19
C PRO A 111 -10.67 11.34 -1.26
N VAL A 112 -10.52 12.56 -1.77
CA VAL A 112 -10.01 12.84 -3.12
C VAL A 112 -8.59 12.33 -3.34
N HIS A 113 -7.75 12.26 -2.31
CA HIS A 113 -6.36 11.84 -2.41
C HIS A 113 -6.22 10.46 -3.07
N THR A 114 -7.03 9.49 -2.64
CA THR A 114 -7.00 8.13 -3.17
C THR A 114 -7.52 7.99 -4.60
N THR A 115 -8.20 9.01 -5.12
CA THR A 115 -8.63 9.07 -6.54
C THR A 115 -7.60 9.75 -7.45
N ILE A 116 -6.53 10.30 -6.88
CA ILE A 116 -5.41 10.94 -7.60
C ILE A 116 -4.20 10.02 -7.68
N ILE A 117 -3.82 9.40 -6.58
CA ILE A 117 -2.55 8.66 -6.48
C ILE A 117 -2.43 7.46 -7.42
N PRO A 118 -3.50 6.73 -7.83
CA PRO A 118 -3.38 5.67 -8.83
C PRO A 118 -2.86 6.18 -10.19
N PHE A 119 -3.15 7.45 -10.54
CA PHE A 119 -2.80 8.09 -11.80
C PHE A 119 -1.55 8.95 -11.75
N THR A 120 -0.93 9.06 -10.59
CA THR A 120 0.29 9.85 -10.36
C THR A 120 1.38 8.95 -9.80
N ARG A 121 1.46 8.81 -8.48
CA ARG A 121 2.48 7.98 -7.83
C ARG A 121 2.40 6.51 -8.29
N GLY A 122 1.19 5.96 -8.45
CA GLY A 122 0.96 4.57 -8.86
C GLY A 122 1.53 4.22 -10.23
N LEU A 123 1.69 5.19 -11.14
CA LEU A 123 2.32 4.98 -12.45
C LEU A 123 3.82 4.70 -12.37
N ALA A 124 4.48 5.10 -11.29
CA ALA A 124 5.90 4.88 -11.08
C ALA A 124 6.22 3.45 -10.55
N GLY A 125 5.21 2.68 -10.18
CA GLY A 125 5.37 1.31 -9.70
C GLY A 125 4.62 1.02 -8.39
N PRO A 126 4.88 -0.14 -7.77
CA PRO A 126 4.25 -0.56 -6.52
C PRO A 126 4.33 0.52 -5.44
N MET A 127 3.25 0.64 -4.66
CA MET A 127 3.11 1.71 -3.68
C MET A 127 2.60 1.13 -2.36
N ASP A 128 3.38 1.30 -1.29
CA ASP A 128 2.90 1.03 0.06
C ASP A 128 2.11 2.24 0.59
N PHE A 129 0.80 2.13 0.49
CA PHE A 129 -0.15 3.12 1.02
C PHE A 129 -0.65 2.73 2.41
N THR A 130 -0.55 1.45 2.76
CA THR A 130 -1.02 0.86 4.01
C THR A 130 -2.53 1.06 4.24
N PRO A 131 -3.42 0.60 3.34
CA PRO A 131 -4.87 0.68 3.53
C PRO A 131 -5.38 -0.34 4.54
N GLY A 132 -6.69 -0.42 4.74
CA GLY A 132 -7.34 -1.48 5.50
C GLY A 132 -7.69 -1.10 6.93
N THR A 133 -7.71 0.17 7.28
CA THR A 133 -8.22 0.64 8.58
C THR A 133 -9.73 0.44 8.67
N PHE A 134 -10.19 -0.19 9.72
CA PHE A 134 -11.61 -0.41 10.04
C PHE A 134 -12.10 0.51 11.17
N ARG A 135 -11.18 0.98 12.00
CA ARG A 135 -11.44 1.98 13.03
C ARG A 135 -11.04 3.36 12.54
N PHE A 136 -12.03 4.21 12.25
CA PHE A 136 -11.81 5.50 11.60
C PHE A 136 -11.49 6.64 12.56
N GLU A 137 -11.74 6.44 13.84
CA GLU A 137 -11.53 7.46 14.88
C GLU A 137 -10.29 7.13 15.71
N ASN A 138 -9.51 8.16 16.03
CA ASN A 138 -8.35 8.04 16.89
C ASN A 138 -8.70 8.52 18.31
N PRO A 139 -8.76 7.62 19.31
CA PRO A 139 -9.12 8.00 20.67
C PRO A 139 -8.04 8.79 21.40
N VAL A 140 -6.79 8.68 20.94
CA VAL A 140 -5.64 9.39 21.53
C VAL A 140 -5.52 10.80 20.95
N LEU A 141 -5.78 10.94 19.68
CA LEU A 141 -5.75 12.22 18.95
C LEU A 141 -7.10 12.45 18.26
N PRO A 142 -8.14 12.91 18.99
CA PRO A 142 -9.51 12.98 18.46
C PRO A 142 -9.71 13.92 17.26
N GLN A 143 -8.76 14.82 17.02
CA GLN A 143 -8.75 15.70 15.83
C GLN A 143 -8.31 14.98 14.57
N THR A 144 -7.73 13.79 14.68
CA THR A 144 -7.32 12.96 13.54
C THR A 144 -8.37 11.89 13.26
N ARG A 145 -8.56 11.55 12.01
CA ARG A 145 -9.49 10.49 11.60
C ARG A 145 -9.16 10.00 10.20
N VAL A 146 -9.56 8.77 9.90
CA VAL A 146 -9.52 8.24 8.53
C VAL A 146 -10.83 8.64 7.83
N GLN A 147 -10.74 9.54 6.86
CA GLN A 147 -11.91 10.04 6.10
C GLN A 147 -12.30 9.03 5.01
N THR A 148 -12.98 7.97 5.39
CA THR A 148 -13.22 6.81 4.53
C THR A 148 -14.53 6.10 4.89
N THR A 149 -14.81 5.03 4.16
CA THR A 149 -15.80 4.01 4.51
C THR A 149 -15.15 2.64 4.49
N LEU A 150 -15.74 1.66 5.14
CA LEU A 150 -15.24 0.29 5.14
C LEU A 150 -15.13 -0.26 3.70
N ALA A 151 -16.16 -0.05 2.88
CA ALA A 151 -16.13 -0.47 1.47
C ALA A 151 -14.97 0.16 0.70
N LYS A 152 -14.67 1.45 0.95
CA LYS A 152 -13.53 2.13 0.32
C LYS A 152 -12.21 1.51 0.77
N GLN A 153 -12.05 1.18 2.05
CA GLN A 153 -10.85 0.52 2.57
C GLN A 153 -10.61 -0.84 1.88
N LEU A 154 -11.66 -1.64 1.70
CA LEU A 154 -11.57 -2.89 0.96
C LEU A 154 -11.20 -2.65 -0.51
N ALA A 155 -11.87 -1.69 -1.17
CA ALA A 155 -11.62 -1.36 -2.57
C ALA A 155 -10.18 -0.90 -2.82
N LEU A 156 -9.54 -0.22 -1.86
CA LEU A 156 -8.15 0.22 -1.97
C LEU A 156 -7.17 -0.95 -2.16
N SER A 157 -7.45 -2.13 -1.61
CA SER A 157 -6.63 -3.34 -1.84
C SER A 157 -6.62 -3.78 -3.31
N VAL A 158 -7.64 -3.38 -4.09
CA VAL A 158 -7.71 -3.65 -5.53
C VAL A 158 -7.20 -2.45 -6.34
N VAL A 159 -7.57 -1.23 -5.94
CA VAL A 159 -7.25 0.00 -6.68
C VAL A 159 -5.75 0.32 -6.61
N LEU A 160 -5.16 0.24 -5.43
CA LEU A 160 -3.76 0.54 -5.21
C LEU A 160 -2.92 -0.73 -5.38
N TYR A 161 -1.99 -0.71 -6.33
CA TYR A 161 -1.16 -1.87 -6.60
C TYR A 161 0.08 -1.91 -5.69
N SER A 162 0.20 -3.01 -4.97
CA SER A 162 1.43 -3.41 -4.30
C SER A 162 1.52 -4.94 -4.27
N PRO A 163 2.65 -5.56 -4.60
CA PRO A 163 2.83 -7.01 -4.43
C PRO A 163 3.00 -7.42 -2.96
N LEU A 164 3.26 -6.47 -2.08
CA LEU A 164 3.23 -6.59 -0.63
C LEU A 164 2.24 -5.56 -0.09
N GLN A 165 1.04 -6.00 0.25
CA GLN A 165 0.01 -5.14 0.84
C GLN A 165 0.14 -5.15 2.36
N MET A 166 0.30 -3.97 2.93
CA MET A 166 0.24 -3.76 4.37
C MET A 166 -1.19 -3.42 4.77
N ALA A 167 -1.59 -3.83 5.97
CA ALA A 167 -2.90 -3.52 6.55
C ALA A 167 -2.70 -2.74 7.85
N SER A 168 -3.40 -1.60 8.01
CA SER A 168 -3.06 -0.54 8.96
C SER A 168 -3.83 -0.55 10.26
N ASP A 169 -4.60 -1.59 10.58
CA ASP A 169 -5.40 -1.60 11.80
C ASP A 169 -4.86 -2.57 12.87
N GLU A 170 -5.38 -2.44 14.07
CA GLU A 170 -5.12 -3.36 15.18
C GLU A 170 -5.82 -4.70 14.93
N ILE A 171 -5.20 -5.79 15.41
CA ILE A 171 -5.71 -7.16 15.24
C ILE A 171 -7.14 -7.28 15.77
N GLU A 172 -7.43 -6.66 16.91
CA GLU A 172 -8.74 -6.69 17.55
C GLU A 172 -9.85 -6.06 16.69
N ASN A 173 -9.51 -5.08 15.85
CA ASN A 173 -10.49 -4.49 14.93
C ASN A 173 -10.79 -5.43 13.76
N TYR A 174 -9.81 -6.19 13.28
CA TYR A 174 -10.03 -7.24 12.29
C TYR A 174 -10.83 -8.41 12.85
N GLU A 175 -10.55 -8.84 14.08
CA GLU A 175 -11.29 -9.92 14.75
C GLU A 175 -12.77 -9.57 14.98
N ARG A 176 -13.07 -8.29 15.21
CA ARG A 176 -14.47 -7.80 15.32
C ARG A 176 -15.19 -7.71 13.98
N ASN A 177 -14.46 -7.72 12.87
CA ASN A 177 -14.96 -7.58 11.52
C ASN A 177 -14.42 -8.68 10.59
N PRO A 178 -14.67 -9.97 10.89
CA PRO A 178 -14.03 -11.10 10.22
C PRO A 178 -14.41 -11.19 8.73
N GLU A 179 -15.64 -10.84 8.36
CA GLU A 179 -16.11 -10.91 6.97
C GLU A 179 -15.38 -9.89 6.08
N PRO A 180 -15.37 -8.57 6.36
CA PRO A 180 -14.55 -7.62 5.60
C PRO A 180 -13.07 -7.96 5.62
N PHE A 181 -12.52 -8.41 6.75
CA PHE A 181 -11.13 -8.79 6.84
C PHE A 181 -10.80 -9.99 5.96
N SER A 182 -11.72 -10.93 5.80
CA SER A 182 -11.54 -12.06 4.89
C SER A 182 -11.34 -11.62 3.44
N PHE A 183 -11.92 -10.48 3.02
CA PHE A 183 -11.66 -9.92 1.69
C PHE A 183 -10.20 -9.48 1.57
N ILE A 184 -9.65 -8.76 2.55
CA ILE A 184 -8.24 -8.32 2.53
C ILE A 184 -7.30 -9.51 2.43
N THR A 185 -7.52 -10.55 3.25
CA THR A 185 -6.64 -11.72 3.30
C THR A 185 -6.75 -12.62 2.07
N THR A 186 -7.84 -12.54 1.31
CA THR A 186 -8.07 -13.32 0.09
C THR A 186 -7.82 -12.52 -1.19
N CYS A 187 -7.68 -11.20 -1.11
CA CYS A 187 -7.38 -10.36 -2.25
C CYS A 187 -5.96 -10.65 -2.74
N PRO A 188 -5.78 -11.05 -4.00
CA PRO A 188 -4.45 -11.32 -4.54
C PRO A 188 -3.59 -10.06 -4.63
N THR A 189 -2.29 -10.25 -4.56
CA THR A 189 -1.30 -9.20 -4.82
C THR A 189 -0.61 -9.34 -6.19
N THR A 190 -0.95 -10.42 -6.92
CA THR A 190 -0.39 -10.69 -8.26
C THR A 190 -1.53 -10.88 -9.25
N TRP A 191 -1.48 -10.10 -10.33
CA TRP A 191 -2.56 -9.99 -11.28
C TRP A 191 -2.13 -10.45 -12.68
N GLU A 192 -3.03 -11.13 -13.39
CA GLU A 192 -2.86 -11.51 -14.79
C GLU A 192 -3.23 -10.36 -15.71
N GLN A 193 -4.32 -9.66 -15.38
CA GLN A 193 -4.86 -8.57 -16.16
C GLN A 193 -5.39 -7.47 -15.27
N THR A 194 -5.23 -6.24 -15.72
CA THR A 194 -5.82 -5.04 -15.09
C THR A 194 -6.53 -4.23 -16.16
N ILE A 195 -7.76 -3.85 -15.89
CA ILE A 195 -8.53 -2.92 -16.72
C ILE A 195 -9.09 -1.79 -15.86
N VAL A 196 -9.28 -0.64 -16.48
CA VAL A 196 -9.87 0.55 -15.86
C VAL A 196 -11.12 0.91 -16.67
N PRO A 197 -12.29 0.36 -16.33
CA PRO A 197 -13.52 0.62 -17.06
C PRO A 197 -13.93 2.07 -17.07
N GLU A 198 -13.80 2.74 -15.93
CA GLU A 198 -14.14 4.15 -15.77
C GLU A 198 -13.20 4.84 -14.78
N ALA A 199 -12.78 6.04 -15.14
CA ALA A 199 -11.98 6.88 -14.26
C ALA A 199 -12.05 8.36 -14.62
N LYS A 200 -11.99 9.21 -13.60
CA LYS A 200 -11.76 10.65 -13.71
C LYS A 200 -10.88 11.08 -12.54
N ILE A 201 -9.66 11.49 -12.84
CA ILE A 201 -8.65 11.86 -11.84
C ILE A 201 -9.23 12.91 -10.89
N GLY A 202 -9.09 12.68 -9.58
CA GLY A 202 -9.62 13.55 -8.53
C GLY A 202 -11.12 13.38 -8.26
N GLU A 203 -11.81 12.52 -9.00
CA GLU A 203 -13.23 12.27 -8.78
C GLU A 203 -13.52 10.82 -8.43
N TYR A 204 -13.16 9.89 -9.30
CA TYR A 204 -13.44 8.46 -9.12
C TYR A 204 -12.52 7.58 -9.95
N VAL A 205 -12.44 6.31 -9.57
CA VAL A 205 -11.80 5.26 -10.35
C VAL A 205 -12.43 3.91 -10.06
N THR A 206 -12.67 3.14 -11.12
CA THR A 206 -13.01 1.72 -11.06
C THR A 206 -11.92 0.92 -11.74
N ILE A 207 -11.36 -0.04 -11.01
CA ILE A 207 -10.35 -0.98 -11.51
C ILE A 207 -10.88 -2.38 -11.34
N ALA A 208 -10.77 -3.19 -12.40
CA ALA A 208 -11.02 -4.62 -12.34
C ALA A 208 -9.72 -5.37 -12.64
N ARG A 209 -9.39 -6.33 -11.79
CA ARG A 209 -8.16 -7.12 -11.85
C ARG A 209 -8.48 -8.60 -11.88
N LYS A 210 -7.90 -9.32 -12.83
CA LYS A 210 -7.97 -10.77 -12.90
C LYS A 210 -6.85 -11.38 -12.08
N GLU A 211 -7.20 -12.30 -11.19
CA GLU A 211 -6.23 -13.07 -10.44
C GLU A 211 -5.32 -13.86 -11.39
N ARG A 212 -4.04 -13.91 -11.07
CA ARG A 212 -3.08 -14.73 -11.80
C ARG A 212 -3.32 -16.21 -11.53
N GLY A 213 -3.36 -17.02 -12.59
CA GLY A 213 -3.58 -18.46 -12.51
C GLY A 213 -4.92 -18.88 -13.10
N ASN A 214 -5.40 -20.05 -12.70
CA ASN A 214 -6.54 -20.71 -13.36
C ASN A 214 -7.88 -20.52 -12.62
N SER A 215 -7.96 -19.69 -11.60
CA SER A 215 -9.19 -19.50 -10.82
C SER A 215 -10.31 -18.82 -11.61
N GLY A 216 -9.93 -17.98 -12.58
CA GLY A 216 -10.89 -17.16 -13.33
C GLY A 216 -11.53 -16.03 -12.50
N ARG A 217 -11.08 -15.81 -11.27
CA ARG A 217 -11.63 -14.78 -10.38
C ARG A 217 -11.24 -13.39 -10.82
N TRP A 218 -12.17 -12.47 -10.67
CA TRP A 218 -11.98 -11.05 -10.86
C TRP A 218 -12.25 -10.30 -9.56
N PHE A 219 -11.46 -9.30 -9.30
CA PHE A 219 -11.60 -8.39 -8.17
C PHE A 219 -11.85 -7.00 -8.71
N ILE A 220 -12.88 -6.33 -8.20
CA ILE A 220 -13.28 -5.01 -8.65
C ILE A 220 -13.24 -4.06 -7.46
N GLY A 221 -12.47 -2.99 -7.58
CA GLY A 221 -12.45 -1.90 -6.63
C GLY A 221 -12.98 -0.64 -7.31
N SER A 222 -13.98 0.01 -6.71
CA SER A 222 -14.50 1.30 -7.13
C SER A 222 -14.48 2.28 -5.98
N ILE A 223 -13.87 3.43 -6.17
CA ILE A 223 -13.75 4.48 -5.16
C ILE A 223 -14.13 5.84 -5.75
N THR A 224 -14.60 6.71 -4.88
CA THR A 224 -14.95 8.09 -5.21
C THR A 224 -14.31 9.07 -4.23
N ASN A 225 -14.28 10.34 -4.58
CA ASN A 225 -13.94 11.43 -3.68
C ASN A 225 -15.07 11.67 -2.66
N GLU A 226 -15.23 12.89 -2.15
CA GLU A 226 -16.24 13.29 -1.17
C GLU A 226 -17.69 13.23 -1.71
N GLN A 227 -17.84 13.11 -3.03
CA GLN A 227 -19.16 13.12 -3.68
C GLN A 227 -19.62 11.70 -4.00
N PRO A 228 -20.83 11.31 -3.59
CA PRO A 228 -21.40 10.02 -3.99
C PRO A 228 -21.67 9.97 -5.49
N ARG A 229 -21.53 8.78 -6.09
CA ARG A 229 -21.78 8.57 -7.52
C ARG A 229 -22.42 7.22 -7.75
N GLU A 230 -23.30 7.18 -8.73
CA GLU A 230 -23.78 5.95 -9.34
C GLU A 230 -22.83 5.58 -10.51
N MET A 231 -22.37 4.35 -10.53
CA MET A 231 -21.42 3.85 -11.51
C MET A 231 -22.03 2.68 -12.27
N GLN A 232 -21.93 2.68 -13.60
CA GLN A 232 -22.34 1.56 -14.44
C GLN A 232 -21.10 0.81 -14.91
N LEU A 233 -20.94 -0.42 -14.47
CA LEU A 233 -19.80 -1.23 -14.82
C LEU A 233 -20.13 -2.18 -15.97
N PRO A 234 -19.60 -1.99 -17.18
CA PRO A 234 -19.75 -2.95 -18.26
C PRO A 234 -18.92 -4.21 -17.93
N LEU A 235 -19.59 -5.37 -17.93
CA LEU A 235 -18.96 -6.65 -17.62
C LEU A 235 -18.40 -7.37 -18.87
N SER A 236 -18.07 -6.63 -19.92
CA SER A 236 -17.55 -7.15 -21.18
C SER A 236 -16.20 -7.86 -21.09
N PHE A 237 -15.50 -7.67 -19.97
CA PHE A 237 -14.22 -8.33 -19.67
C PHE A 237 -14.38 -9.75 -19.12
N LEU A 238 -15.60 -10.15 -18.73
CA LEU A 238 -15.86 -11.50 -18.29
C LEU A 238 -16.02 -12.47 -19.48
N ASP A 239 -15.63 -13.72 -19.29
CA ASP A 239 -15.72 -14.75 -20.32
C ASP A 239 -17.18 -15.01 -20.73
N LYS A 240 -17.47 -14.94 -22.01
CA LYS A 240 -18.81 -15.20 -22.54
C LYS A 240 -19.24 -16.64 -22.24
N GLY A 241 -20.50 -16.80 -21.84
CA GLY A 241 -21.09 -18.10 -21.58
C GLY A 241 -20.72 -18.73 -20.23
N LYS A 242 -19.88 -18.10 -19.42
CA LYS A 242 -19.62 -18.52 -18.04
C LYS A 242 -20.62 -17.90 -17.08
N ARG A 243 -20.91 -18.60 -16.01
CA ARG A 243 -21.64 -18.06 -14.84
C ARG A 243 -20.63 -17.57 -13.80
N TYR A 244 -20.85 -16.39 -13.27
CA TYR A 244 -20.08 -15.79 -12.20
C TYR A 244 -20.95 -15.60 -10.95
N LEU A 245 -20.40 -15.91 -9.79
CA LEU A 245 -20.98 -15.51 -8.51
C LEU A 245 -20.35 -14.18 -8.12
N SER A 246 -21.18 -13.16 -7.89
CA SER A 246 -20.71 -11.87 -7.38
C SER A 246 -20.84 -11.86 -5.86
N LEU A 247 -19.75 -11.60 -5.18
CA LEU A 247 -19.71 -11.28 -3.75
C LEU A 247 -19.45 -9.76 -3.65
N ILE A 248 -20.36 -9.04 -3.00
CA ILE A 248 -20.30 -7.58 -2.95
C ILE A 248 -20.16 -7.16 -1.49
N HIS A 249 -19.10 -6.45 -1.18
CA HIS A 249 -18.92 -5.78 0.09
C HIS A 249 -19.28 -4.29 -0.09
N ILE A 250 -20.48 -3.93 0.35
CA ILE A 250 -20.97 -2.56 0.38
C ILE A 250 -21.27 -2.23 1.84
N SER A 251 -20.58 -1.24 2.40
CA SER A 251 -21.05 -0.61 3.63
C SER A 251 -21.95 0.56 3.27
N GLU A 252 -23.17 0.57 3.76
CA GLU A 252 -24.00 1.75 3.67
C GLU A 252 -23.34 2.93 4.40
N PRO A 253 -23.40 4.16 3.85
CA PRO A 253 -22.92 5.32 4.58
C PRO A 253 -23.76 5.44 5.87
N THR A 254 -23.11 5.31 7.01
CA THR A 254 -23.72 5.70 8.28
C THR A 254 -24.09 7.17 8.18
N ARG A 255 -25.40 7.45 8.11
CA ARG A 255 -25.92 8.82 8.23
C ARG A 255 -25.63 9.26 9.68
N HIS A 256 -24.73 10.20 9.82
CA HIS A 256 -24.56 11.01 11.02
C HIS A 256 -25.12 12.40 10.79
#